data_e298c972f0ad6b38fed24ef08ed207b2
#
_entry.id   e298c972f0ad6b38fed24ef08ed207b2
#
_cell.length_a   1.000
_cell.length_b   1.000
_cell.length_c   1.000
_cell.angle_alpha   90.00
_cell.angle_beta   90.00
_cell.angle_gamma   90.00
#
_symmetry.space_group_name_H-M   'P 1'
#
loop_
_entity.id
_entity.type
_entity.pdbx_description
1 polymer ?
#
loop_
_entity_poly.entity_id
_entity_poly.type
_entity_poly.pdbx_seq_one_letter_code
_entity_poly.pdbx_strand_id
1 'polypeptide(L)'
;MSNPKLAAKSLILASGPENPGAAEVIRSVLRQFVFEELELQRIDLGGRTIVAILIAHDRAHTTAINRDLDGLLKSEGLDVALLEIEDASP
;
A
#
# COMPACT_ATOMS: atom_id res chain seq x y z
N MET A 1 6.40 20.14 -9.23
CA MET A 1 6.54 19.39 -10.49
C MET A 1 6.36 17.91 -10.22
N SER A 2 5.56 17.26 -11.02
CA SER A 2 5.35 15.83 -10.85
C SER A 2 6.54 15.06 -11.40
N ASN A 3 6.94 14.02 -10.67
CA ASN A 3 7.97 13.09 -11.11
C ASN A 3 7.32 12.12 -12.12
N PRO A 4 7.78 12.07 -13.39
CA PRO A 4 7.17 11.17 -14.37
C PRO A 4 7.24 9.69 -13.99
N LYS A 5 8.21 9.32 -13.13
CA LYS A 5 8.31 7.96 -12.62
C LYS A 5 7.25 7.64 -11.57
N LEU A 6 6.54 8.64 -11.07
CA LEU A 6 5.47 8.48 -10.08
C LEU A 6 4.11 8.81 -10.68
N ALA A 7 3.89 8.37 -11.94
CA ALA A 7 2.69 8.71 -12.68
C ALA A 7 1.46 7.87 -12.30
N ALA A 8 1.66 6.74 -11.66
CA ALA A 8 0.56 5.88 -11.24
C ALA A 8 0.21 6.14 -9.78
N LYS A 9 -1.05 5.93 -9.43
CA LYS A 9 -1.50 5.99 -8.05
C LYS A 9 -2.20 4.69 -7.71
N SER A 10 -1.95 4.19 -6.51
CA SER A 10 -2.62 2.99 -6.00
C SER A 10 -3.01 3.17 -4.56
N LEU A 11 -4.14 2.58 -4.21
CA LEU A 11 -4.61 2.51 -2.84
C LEU A 11 -4.29 1.12 -2.31
N ILE A 12 -3.55 1.07 -1.22
CA ILE A 12 -3.22 -0.17 -0.54
C ILE A 12 -4.15 -0.31 0.64
N LEU A 13 -4.92 -1.41 0.68
CA LEU A 13 -5.82 -1.73 1.77
C LEU A 13 -5.31 -2.99 2.47
N ALA A 14 -5.03 -2.88 3.75
CA ALA A 14 -4.53 -4.00 4.52
C ALA A 14 -5.39 -4.21 5.76
N SER A 15 -5.65 -5.46 6.10
CA SER A 15 -6.32 -5.76 7.36
C SER A 15 -5.78 -7.06 7.95
N GLY A 16 -5.77 -7.13 9.28
CA GLY A 16 -5.30 -8.31 9.97
C GLY A 16 -5.56 -8.21 11.47
N PRO A 17 -5.05 -9.17 12.25
CA PRO A 17 -5.10 -9.06 13.70
C PRO A 17 -4.43 -7.79 14.16
N GLU A 18 -4.83 -7.29 15.32
CA GLU A 18 -4.27 -6.06 15.86
C GLU A 18 -2.74 -6.06 15.77
N ASN A 19 -2.22 -5.04 15.11
CA ASN A 19 -0.79 -4.93 14.82
C ASN A 19 -0.37 -3.47 14.84
N PRO A 20 0.31 -3.01 15.90
CA PRO A 20 0.74 -1.61 15.98
C PRO A 20 1.71 -1.22 14.87
N GLY A 21 2.46 -2.18 14.33
CA GLY A 21 3.45 -1.93 13.29
C GLY A 21 2.97 -2.18 11.87
N ALA A 22 1.66 -2.36 11.65
CA ALA A 22 1.15 -2.74 10.34
C ALA A 22 1.57 -1.77 9.22
N ALA A 23 1.45 -0.47 9.46
CA ALA A 23 1.83 0.53 8.45
C ALA A 23 3.32 0.44 8.12
N GLU A 24 4.18 0.24 9.13
CA GLU A 24 5.62 0.15 8.91
C GLU A 24 6.01 -1.12 8.17
N VAL A 25 5.31 -2.22 8.43
CA VAL A 25 5.52 -3.47 7.69
C VAL A 25 5.25 -3.24 6.20
N ILE A 26 4.16 -2.55 5.87
CA ILE A 26 3.83 -2.22 4.48
C ILE A 26 4.90 -1.31 3.89
N ARG A 27 5.31 -0.28 4.62
CA ARG A 27 6.35 0.64 4.15
C ARG A 27 7.67 -0.07 3.87
N SER A 28 8.02 -1.07 4.68
CA SER A 28 9.28 -1.79 4.48
C SER A 28 9.28 -2.58 3.16
N VAL A 29 8.12 -3.08 2.73
CA VAL A 29 8.00 -3.69 1.40
C VAL A 29 8.15 -2.63 0.32
N LEU A 30 7.50 -1.48 0.49
CA LEU A 30 7.51 -0.42 -0.52
C LEU A 30 8.89 0.23 -0.70
N ARG A 31 9.75 0.17 0.30
CA ARG A 31 11.09 0.78 0.23
C ARG A 31 11.97 0.20 -0.87
N GLN A 32 11.64 -0.96 -1.40
CA GLN A 32 12.34 -1.55 -2.53
C GLN A 32 12.00 -0.83 -3.84
N PHE A 33 11.01 0.02 -3.83
CA PHE A 33 10.51 0.71 -5.00
C PHE A 33 10.59 2.21 -4.80
N VAL A 34 10.59 2.96 -5.90
CA VAL A 34 10.45 4.41 -5.84
C VAL A 34 8.96 4.71 -5.65
N PHE A 35 8.61 5.37 -4.56
CA PHE A 35 7.23 5.71 -4.28
C PHE A 35 7.15 6.96 -3.41
N GLU A 36 5.96 7.55 -3.39
CA GLU A 36 5.64 8.66 -2.51
C GLU A 36 4.34 8.31 -1.78
N GLU A 37 4.37 8.39 -0.46
CA GLU A 37 3.16 8.20 0.35
C GLU A 37 2.38 9.50 0.35
N LEU A 38 1.16 9.46 -0.17
CA LEU A 38 0.31 10.64 -0.29
C LEU A 38 -0.62 10.80 0.90
N GLU A 39 -1.15 9.69 1.42
CA GLU A 39 -2.11 9.71 2.50
C GLU A 39 -2.09 8.35 3.21
N LEU A 40 -2.29 8.37 4.52
CA LEU A 40 -2.38 7.15 5.30
C LEU A 40 -3.50 7.29 6.32
N GLN A 41 -4.31 6.25 6.44
CA GLN A 41 -5.30 6.15 7.51
C GLN A 41 -5.22 4.80 8.18
N ARG A 42 -5.47 4.78 9.47
CA ARG A 42 -5.44 3.57 10.27
C ARG A 42 -6.67 3.53 11.16
N ILE A 43 -7.28 2.36 11.23
CA ILE A 43 -8.47 2.11 12.05
C ILE A 43 -8.24 0.82 12.83
N ASP A 44 -8.46 0.87 14.14
CA ASP A 44 -8.42 -0.31 14.99
C ASP A 44 -9.84 -0.58 15.48
N LEU A 45 -10.38 -1.73 15.12
CA LEU A 45 -11.74 -2.13 15.45
C LEU A 45 -11.80 -3.61 15.77
N GLY A 46 -12.41 -3.93 16.92
CA GLY A 46 -12.69 -5.32 17.26
C GLY A 46 -11.48 -6.23 17.29
N GLY A 47 -10.32 -5.73 17.69
CA GLY A 47 -9.08 -6.51 17.71
C GLY A 47 -8.44 -6.66 16.34
N ARG A 48 -8.89 -5.88 15.35
CA ARG A 48 -8.29 -5.89 14.01
C ARG A 48 -7.72 -4.52 13.69
N THR A 49 -6.67 -4.55 12.89
CA THR A 49 -6.05 -3.32 12.36
C THR A 49 -6.38 -3.22 10.88
N ILE A 50 -6.85 -2.06 10.46
CA ILE A 50 -7.11 -1.75 9.06
C ILE A 50 -6.23 -0.55 8.70
N VAL A 51 -5.45 -0.68 7.61
CA VAL A 51 -4.57 0.39 7.15
C VAL A 51 -4.89 0.66 5.68
N ALA A 52 -5.04 1.94 5.35
CA ALA A 52 -5.21 2.38 3.97
C ALA A 52 -4.09 3.36 3.66
N ILE A 53 -3.33 3.08 2.61
CA ILE A 53 -2.23 3.95 2.19
C ILE A 53 -2.40 4.28 0.72
N LEU A 54 -2.45 5.57 0.41
CA LEU A 54 -2.46 6.03 -0.99
C LEU A 54 -1.03 6.38 -1.37
N ILE A 55 -0.55 5.76 -2.45
CA ILE A 55 0.82 6.00 -2.92
C ILE A 55 0.83 6.42 -4.38
N ALA A 56 1.85 7.21 -4.74
CA ALA A 56 2.22 7.43 -6.13
C ALA A 56 3.45 6.57 -6.40
N HIS A 57 3.49 5.92 -7.56
CA HIS A 57 4.57 5.00 -7.90
C HIS A 57 4.75 4.89 -9.41
N ASP A 58 5.80 4.19 -9.81
CA ASP A 58 6.03 3.89 -11.22
C ASP A 58 5.07 2.78 -11.65
N ARG A 59 4.31 3.04 -12.70
CA ARG A 59 3.35 2.07 -13.23
C ARG A 59 4.00 0.74 -13.61
N ALA A 60 5.25 0.78 -14.04
CA ALA A 60 5.98 -0.43 -14.41
C ALA A 60 6.20 -1.37 -13.21
N HIS A 61 6.11 -0.85 -11.99
CA HIS A 61 6.35 -1.64 -10.79
C HIS A 61 5.06 -2.18 -10.14
N THR A 62 3.89 -1.90 -10.70
CA THR A 62 2.61 -2.26 -10.09
C THR A 62 2.51 -3.76 -9.77
N THR A 63 2.85 -4.61 -10.72
CA THR A 63 2.77 -6.06 -10.54
C THR A 63 3.74 -6.54 -9.46
N ALA A 64 4.96 -6.01 -9.45
CA ALA A 64 5.96 -6.40 -8.45
C ALA A 64 5.56 -5.95 -7.05
N ILE A 65 5.02 -4.73 -6.93
CA ILE A 65 4.53 -4.22 -5.65
C ILE A 65 3.41 -5.12 -5.12
N ASN A 66 2.44 -5.43 -5.98
CA ASN A 66 1.32 -6.27 -5.60
C ASN A 66 1.78 -7.66 -5.14
N ARG A 67 2.69 -8.26 -5.87
CA ARG A 67 3.24 -9.58 -5.52
C ARG A 67 3.94 -9.55 -4.15
N ASP A 68 4.75 -8.54 -3.90
CA ASP A 68 5.50 -8.43 -2.66
C ASP A 68 4.58 -8.14 -1.48
N LEU A 69 3.52 -7.35 -1.69
CA LEU A 69 2.52 -7.10 -0.65
C LEU A 69 1.71 -8.35 -0.32
N ASP A 70 1.40 -9.19 -1.33
CA ASP A 70 0.67 -10.43 -1.10
C ASP A 70 1.42 -11.37 -0.14
N GLY A 71 2.73 -11.28 -0.10
CA GLY A 71 3.54 -12.07 0.82
C GLY A 71 3.27 -11.76 2.29
N LEU A 72 2.70 -10.61 2.59
CA LEU A 72 2.44 -10.19 3.97
C LEU A 72 1.33 -11.00 4.63
N LEU A 73 0.44 -11.63 3.87
CA LEU A 73 -0.57 -12.50 4.45
C LEU A 73 0.10 -13.67 5.18
N LYS A 74 1.11 -14.26 4.54
CA LYS A 74 1.80 -15.42 5.09
C LYS A 74 2.76 -15.03 6.22
N SER A 75 3.47 -13.92 6.07
CA SER A 75 4.49 -13.52 7.05
C SER A 75 3.93 -12.75 8.23
N GLU A 76 2.88 -11.96 8.02
CA GLU A 76 2.38 -11.03 9.04
C GLU A 76 0.88 -11.18 9.32
N GLY A 77 0.19 -12.06 8.61
CA GLY A 77 -1.25 -12.18 8.74
C GLY A 77 -2.03 -11.01 8.18
N LEU A 78 -1.38 -10.17 7.37
CA LEU A 78 -2.03 -9.01 6.76
C LEU A 78 -2.56 -9.37 5.38
N ASP A 79 -3.87 -9.28 5.23
CA ASP A 79 -4.53 -9.43 3.93
C ASP A 79 -4.48 -8.09 3.24
N VAL A 80 -3.76 -8.01 2.12
CA VAL A 80 -3.48 -6.75 1.44
C VAL A 80 -4.05 -6.78 0.03
N ALA A 81 -4.76 -5.72 -0.32
CA ALA A 81 -5.25 -5.51 -1.67
C ALA A 81 -4.64 -4.22 -2.23
N LEU A 82 -4.24 -4.26 -3.49
CA LEU A 82 -3.75 -3.11 -4.22
C LEU A 82 -4.80 -2.71 -5.25
N LEU A 83 -5.28 -1.48 -5.17
CA LEU A 83 -6.28 -0.95 -6.10
C LEU A 83 -5.66 0.20 -6.88
N GLU A 84 -5.57 0.06 -8.19
CA GLU A 84 -5.12 1.17 -9.02
C GLU A 84 -6.18 2.26 -9.03
N ILE A 85 -5.75 3.49 -8.82
CA ILE A 85 -6.62 4.65 -8.83
C ILE A 85 -6.45 5.33 -10.18
N GLU A 86 -7.51 5.33 -10.96
CA GLU A 86 -7.49 6.07 -12.21
C GLU A 86 -7.76 7.54 -11.93
N ASP A 87 -6.95 8.39 -12.52
CA ASP A 87 -7.25 9.80 -12.50
C ASP A 87 -8.54 10.02 -13.26
N ALA A 88 -9.56 10.49 -12.57
CA ALA A 88 -10.82 10.86 -13.19
C ALA A 88 -10.68 12.17 -13.95
N SER A 89 -9.59 12.31 -14.64
CA SER A 89 -9.31 13.51 -15.42
C SER A 89 -10.23 13.59 -16.60
N PRO A 90 -10.94 14.68 -16.78
CA PRO A 90 -11.73 14.84 -17.98
C PRO A 90 -10.85 14.93 -19.21
#